data_6b84b919e5953e754b38b89850f79119
#
_entry.id   6b84b919e5953e754b38b89850f79119
#
_cell.length_a   1.000
_cell.length_b   1.000
_cell.length_c   1.000
_cell.angle_alpha   90.00
_cell.angle_beta   90.00
_cell.angle_gamma   90.00
#
_symmetry.space_group_name_H-M   'P 1'
#
loop_
_entity.id
_entity.type
_entity.pdbx_description
1 polymer ?
#
loop_
_entity_poly.entity_id
_entity_poly.type
_entity_poly.pdbx_seq_one_letter_code
_entity_poly.pdbx_strand_id
1 'polypeptide(L)'
;MALLGLMVAGAAACRSGSRLVLPVALEEPLPSAALHYPRDFASHEAVVRGVATVLARDLELSVPEQVTVYIYSSRAVFEQGLVSDGRLPGVRAAELSEFAIGVGKRRQLLLHHHGGPPAARDWLRLVAHELTHVAQIELAQGEGRAEQWLAEGMAEWAAFKVLERLGLDTLAERRAAALAHVRDHPALRERRLDLDWLGTPRGFTARHLSEGSLETYQLAFLMTDYLIRRQGFASLPEYFRGLARGRDRYEGFRRSFGQPLGEFEREVLEHLSRVLR
;
A
#
# COMPACT_ATOMS: atom_id res chain seq x y z
N MET A 1 -65.96 23.49 15.17
CA MET A 1 -64.53 23.66 15.61
C MET A 1 -63.78 22.41 15.17
N ALA A 2 -63.01 22.52 14.09
CA ALA A 2 -62.19 21.42 13.55
C ALA A 2 -60.74 21.66 13.90
N LEU A 3 -60.12 20.75 14.66
CA LEU A 3 -58.67 20.74 14.93
C LEU A 3 -57.95 20.09 13.78
N LEU A 4 -57.16 20.87 13.07
CA LEU A 4 -56.20 20.38 12.07
C LEU A 4 -54.94 19.89 12.81
N GLY A 5 -54.71 18.58 12.82
CA GLY A 5 -53.48 17.97 13.29
C GLY A 5 -52.38 18.12 12.23
N LEU A 6 -51.34 18.90 12.52
CA LEU A 6 -50.15 19.04 11.70
C LEU A 6 -49.25 17.81 11.92
N MET A 7 -49.19 16.87 10.95
CA MET A 7 -48.21 15.83 10.93
C MET A 7 -46.87 16.43 10.42
N VAL A 8 -45.93 16.60 11.32
CA VAL A 8 -44.54 16.89 10.96
C VAL A 8 -43.89 15.57 10.51
N ALA A 9 -43.80 15.38 9.21
CA ALA A 9 -42.98 14.32 8.64
C ALA A 9 -41.48 14.65 8.87
N GLY A 10 -40.89 14.03 9.89
CA GLY A 10 -39.46 14.05 10.10
C GLY A 10 -38.76 13.35 8.94
N ALA A 11 -38.24 14.13 7.99
CA ALA A 11 -37.31 13.63 6.99
C ALA A 11 -36.05 13.16 7.71
N ALA A 12 -35.87 11.86 7.87
CA ALA A 12 -34.63 11.25 8.19
C ALA A 12 -33.66 11.56 7.04
N ALA A 13 -32.85 12.59 7.22
CA ALA A 13 -31.74 12.89 6.31
C ALA A 13 -30.78 11.70 6.39
N CYS A 14 -30.88 10.75 5.46
CA CYS A 14 -29.81 9.84 5.15
C CYS A 14 -28.58 10.72 4.85
N ARG A 15 -27.62 10.75 5.76
CA ARG A 15 -26.30 11.32 5.49
C ARG A 15 -25.67 10.42 4.42
N SER A 16 -25.91 10.73 3.15
CA SER A 16 -25.16 10.15 2.05
C SER A 16 -23.71 10.51 2.28
N GLY A 17 -22.87 9.49 2.49
CA GLY A 17 -21.43 9.68 2.62
C GLY A 17 -20.90 10.45 1.40
N SER A 18 -19.91 11.30 1.60
CA SER A 18 -19.33 12.12 0.54
C SER A 18 -18.15 11.43 -0.13
N ARG A 19 -18.01 11.69 -1.43
CA ARG A 19 -16.86 11.33 -2.24
C ARG A 19 -16.20 12.61 -2.74
N LEU A 20 -14.89 12.74 -2.53
CA LEU A 20 -14.07 13.79 -3.12
C LEU A 20 -13.28 13.19 -4.28
N VAL A 21 -13.19 13.88 -5.41
CA VAL A 21 -12.43 13.46 -6.59
C VAL A 21 -11.43 14.55 -6.93
N LEU A 22 -10.14 14.20 -6.95
CA LEU A 22 -9.04 15.12 -7.19
C LEU A 22 -8.16 14.60 -8.34
N PRO A 23 -8.18 15.21 -9.52
CA PRO A 23 -7.16 14.97 -10.53
C PRO A 23 -5.87 15.70 -10.09
N VAL A 24 -4.79 14.94 -9.91
CA VAL A 24 -3.50 15.47 -9.43
C VAL A 24 -2.44 15.26 -10.52
N ALA A 25 -1.91 16.37 -11.05
CA ALA A 25 -0.77 16.35 -11.96
C ALA A 25 0.53 16.11 -11.15
N LEU A 26 1.39 15.21 -11.65
CA LEU A 26 2.65 14.80 -11.03
C LEU A 26 3.88 15.11 -11.91
N GLU A 27 3.66 15.74 -13.06
CA GLU A 27 4.68 16.01 -14.08
C GLU A 27 5.83 16.89 -13.60
N GLU A 28 5.54 17.80 -12.67
CA GLU A 28 6.57 18.66 -12.07
C GLU A 28 6.82 18.25 -10.62
N PRO A 29 7.81 17.39 -10.37
CA PRO A 29 8.18 17.07 -9.01
C PRO A 29 8.65 18.33 -8.30
N LEU A 30 8.10 18.59 -7.11
CA LEU A 30 8.52 19.68 -6.26
C LEU A 30 10.05 19.58 -6.01
N PRO A 31 10.79 20.68 -5.87
CA PRO A 31 12.20 20.63 -5.51
C PRO A 31 12.38 19.84 -4.21
N SER A 32 13.00 18.65 -4.27
CA SER A 32 13.05 17.74 -3.09
C SER A 32 13.78 18.34 -1.90
N ALA A 33 14.75 19.22 -2.14
CA ALA A 33 15.40 19.99 -1.09
C ALA A 33 14.46 20.96 -0.37
N ALA A 34 13.26 21.21 -0.92
CA ALA A 34 12.30 22.21 -0.46
C ALA A 34 11.05 21.60 0.18
N LEU A 35 10.91 20.27 0.28
CA LEU A 35 9.77 19.66 0.98
C LEU A 35 9.91 19.86 2.48
N HIS A 36 9.02 20.67 3.06
CA HIS A 36 8.97 20.98 4.49
C HIS A 36 7.67 20.46 5.08
N TYR A 37 7.77 19.42 5.89
CA TYR A 37 6.64 18.95 6.68
C TYR A 37 6.41 19.88 7.89
N PRO A 38 5.16 20.20 8.26
CA PRO A 38 3.88 19.87 7.60
C PRO A 38 3.43 20.90 6.54
N ARG A 39 4.18 21.96 6.32
CA ARG A 39 3.77 23.13 5.51
C ARG A 39 3.38 22.76 4.07
N ASP A 40 4.21 21.96 3.42
CA ASP A 40 4.03 21.60 2.02
C ASP A 40 3.01 20.45 1.82
N PHE A 41 2.35 20.02 2.89
CA PHE A 41 1.36 18.94 2.92
C PHE A 41 -0.02 19.42 3.43
N ALA A 42 -0.35 20.70 3.21
CA ALA A 42 -1.55 21.31 3.74
C ALA A 42 -2.87 20.86 3.08
N SER A 43 -2.82 20.20 1.93
CA SER A 43 -3.99 19.65 1.23
C SER A 43 -3.75 18.21 0.77
N HIS A 44 -4.81 17.46 0.48
CA HIS A 44 -4.69 16.11 -0.08
C HIS A 44 -3.90 16.08 -1.39
N GLU A 45 -4.10 17.07 -2.25
CA GLU A 45 -3.34 17.21 -3.49
C GLU A 45 -1.85 17.46 -3.22
N ALA A 46 -1.53 18.33 -2.28
CA ALA A 46 -0.16 18.61 -1.86
C ALA A 46 0.52 17.35 -1.27
N VAL A 47 -0.21 16.56 -0.48
CA VAL A 47 0.27 15.27 0.02
C VAL A 47 0.62 14.32 -1.12
N VAL A 48 -0.27 14.14 -2.09
CA VAL A 48 -0.03 13.23 -3.22
C VAL A 48 1.17 13.69 -4.05
N ARG A 49 1.29 14.99 -4.35
CA ARG A 49 2.45 15.54 -5.06
C ARG A 49 3.75 15.41 -4.27
N GLY A 50 3.74 15.74 -2.98
CA GLY A 50 4.91 15.62 -2.11
C GLY A 50 5.39 14.18 -1.99
N VAL A 51 4.48 13.23 -1.78
CA VAL A 51 4.79 11.81 -1.75
C VAL A 51 5.33 11.33 -3.10
N ALA A 52 4.69 11.69 -4.23
CA ALA A 52 5.18 11.35 -5.56
C ALA A 52 6.59 11.87 -5.81
N THR A 53 6.89 13.08 -5.34
CA THR A 53 8.23 13.68 -5.43
C THR A 53 9.28 12.82 -4.70
N VAL A 54 8.99 12.36 -3.49
CA VAL A 54 9.90 11.50 -2.73
C VAL A 54 10.08 10.15 -3.43
N LEU A 55 8.98 9.51 -3.87
CA LEU A 55 9.03 8.25 -4.59
C LEU A 55 9.87 8.34 -5.88
N ALA A 56 9.66 9.39 -6.66
CA ALA A 56 10.37 9.59 -7.93
C ALA A 56 11.86 9.91 -7.75
N ARG A 57 12.20 10.76 -6.79
CA ARG A 57 13.59 11.26 -6.63
C ARG A 57 14.46 10.44 -5.70
N ASP A 58 13.91 10.04 -4.56
CA ASP A 58 14.69 9.36 -3.53
C ASP A 58 14.67 7.83 -3.74
N LEU A 59 13.65 7.31 -4.44
CA LEU A 59 13.51 5.88 -4.75
C LEU A 59 13.56 5.56 -6.25
N GLU A 60 13.69 6.57 -7.12
CA GLU A 60 13.77 6.42 -8.57
C GLU A 60 12.58 5.61 -9.15
N LEU A 61 11.41 5.70 -8.49
CA LEU A 61 10.20 5.04 -8.95
C LEU A 61 9.52 5.87 -10.04
N SER A 62 9.16 5.20 -11.13
CA SER A 62 8.34 5.82 -12.18
C SER A 62 6.92 6.02 -11.66
N VAL A 63 6.53 7.25 -11.39
CA VAL A 63 5.15 7.63 -11.14
C VAL A 63 4.52 8.16 -12.43
N PRO A 64 3.21 7.97 -12.67
CA PRO A 64 2.56 8.50 -13.85
C PRO A 64 2.48 10.03 -13.80
N GLU A 65 2.35 10.67 -14.94
CA GLU A 65 2.21 12.14 -15.06
C GLU A 65 0.99 12.71 -14.32
N GLN A 66 -0.04 11.87 -14.16
CA GLN A 66 -1.28 12.25 -13.48
C GLN A 66 -1.90 11.04 -12.78
N VAL A 67 -2.49 11.29 -11.60
CA VAL A 67 -3.34 10.33 -10.89
C VAL A 67 -4.68 10.96 -10.53
N THR A 68 -5.75 10.17 -10.55
CA THR A 68 -7.03 10.58 -9.98
C THR A 68 -7.17 10.00 -8.58
N VAL A 69 -7.36 10.86 -7.60
CA VAL A 69 -7.51 10.48 -6.19
C VAL A 69 -8.99 10.54 -5.82
N TYR A 70 -9.52 9.43 -5.37
CA TYR A 70 -10.88 9.31 -4.84
C TYR A 70 -10.79 9.16 -3.32
N ILE A 71 -11.44 10.05 -2.58
CA ILE A 71 -11.47 10.03 -1.12
C ILE A 71 -12.90 9.82 -0.66
N TYR A 72 -13.14 8.75 0.07
CA TYR A 72 -14.46 8.32 0.53
C TYR A 72 -14.57 8.51 2.04
N SER A 73 -15.67 9.11 2.49
CA SER A 73 -15.88 9.49 3.89
C SER A 73 -16.41 8.36 4.78
N SER A 74 -16.77 7.22 4.21
CA SER A 74 -17.22 6.05 4.97
C SER A 74 -16.89 4.76 4.24
N ARG A 75 -16.84 3.65 4.99
CA ARG A 75 -16.63 2.31 4.44
C ARG A 75 -17.65 1.95 3.36
N ALA A 76 -18.94 2.22 3.60
CA ALA A 76 -19.98 1.91 2.61
C ALA A 76 -19.81 2.70 1.32
N VAL A 77 -19.40 3.99 1.39
CA VAL A 77 -19.11 4.80 0.20
C VAL A 77 -17.81 4.35 -0.47
N PHE A 78 -16.82 3.88 0.30
CA PHE A 78 -15.60 3.29 -0.24
C PHE A 78 -15.89 2.01 -1.02
N GLU A 79 -16.70 1.09 -0.46
CA GLU A 79 -17.11 -0.14 -1.16
C GLU A 79 -17.83 0.17 -2.47
N GLN A 80 -18.78 1.11 -2.47
CA GLN A 80 -19.44 1.58 -3.68
C GLN A 80 -18.46 2.18 -4.68
N GLY A 81 -17.48 2.95 -4.19
CA GLY A 81 -16.41 3.53 -4.99
C GLY A 81 -15.49 2.48 -5.61
N LEU A 82 -15.18 1.40 -4.89
CA LEU A 82 -14.42 0.28 -5.46
C LEU A 82 -15.12 -0.35 -6.66
N VAL A 83 -16.47 -0.39 -6.66
CA VAL A 83 -17.24 -0.87 -7.81
C VAL A 83 -17.32 0.18 -8.91
N SER A 84 -17.72 1.42 -8.58
CA SER A 84 -18.03 2.45 -9.58
C SER A 84 -16.79 3.09 -10.19
N ASP A 85 -15.84 3.48 -9.36
CA ASP A 85 -14.62 4.19 -9.77
C ASP A 85 -13.46 3.20 -10.02
N GLY A 86 -13.30 2.21 -9.11
CA GLY A 86 -12.29 1.16 -9.20
C GLY A 86 -12.61 0.05 -10.21
N ARG A 87 -13.86 -0.05 -10.67
CA ARG A 87 -14.37 -1.09 -11.60
C ARG A 87 -14.09 -2.51 -11.10
N LEU A 88 -14.15 -2.72 -9.80
CA LEU A 88 -14.03 -4.05 -9.22
C LEU A 88 -15.38 -4.79 -9.25
N PRO A 89 -15.38 -6.13 -9.41
CA PRO A 89 -16.57 -6.92 -9.18
C PRO A 89 -17.11 -6.71 -7.76
N GLY A 90 -18.45 -6.64 -7.59
CA GLY A 90 -19.09 -6.33 -6.30
C GLY A 90 -18.62 -7.24 -5.15
N VAL A 91 -18.50 -8.55 -5.39
CA VAL A 91 -17.98 -9.50 -4.39
C VAL A 91 -16.57 -9.12 -3.96
N ARG A 92 -15.69 -8.76 -4.90
CA ARG A 92 -14.32 -8.36 -4.58
C ARG A 92 -14.26 -7.01 -3.87
N ALA A 93 -15.13 -6.07 -4.23
CA ALA A 93 -15.24 -4.78 -3.55
C ALA A 93 -15.68 -4.95 -2.09
N ALA A 94 -16.67 -5.80 -1.83
CA ALA A 94 -17.13 -6.13 -0.48
C ALA A 94 -15.99 -6.77 0.35
N GLU A 95 -15.32 -7.80 -0.19
CA GLU A 95 -14.18 -8.44 0.48
C GLU A 95 -13.08 -7.41 0.84
N LEU A 96 -12.66 -6.59 -0.13
CA LEU A 96 -11.61 -5.60 0.10
C LEU A 96 -12.02 -4.53 1.11
N SER A 97 -13.26 -4.04 1.05
CA SER A 97 -13.73 -3.01 1.96
C SER A 97 -13.75 -3.44 3.43
N GLU A 98 -13.74 -4.74 3.72
CA GLU A 98 -13.68 -5.28 5.09
C GLU A 98 -12.39 -4.87 5.81
N PHE A 99 -11.26 -4.84 5.11
CA PHE A 99 -9.94 -4.63 5.71
C PHE A 99 -9.10 -3.52 5.06
N ALA A 100 -9.26 -3.27 3.75
CA ALA A 100 -8.48 -2.26 3.07
C ALA A 100 -9.01 -0.85 3.38
N ILE A 101 -8.09 0.09 3.56
CA ILE A 101 -8.38 1.52 3.70
C ILE A 101 -7.90 2.31 2.47
N GLY A 102 -7.23 1.64 1.54
CA GLY A 102 -6.79 2.17 0.26
C GLY A 102 -6.69 1.08 -0.80
N VAL A 103 -6.70 1.49 -2.05
CA VAL A 103 -6.43 0.64 -3.21
C VAL A 103 -5.77 1.50 -4.29
N GLY A 104 -4.51 1.20 -4.59
CA GLY A 104 -3.78 1.74 -5.73
C GLY A 104 -4.11 0.95 -7.00
N LYS A 105 -4.56 1.65 -8.03
CA LYS A 105 -4.83 1.09 -9.36
C LYS A 105 -4.11 1.91 -10.43
N ARG A 106 -4.19 1.48 -11.68
CA ARG A 106 -3.56 2.21 -12.77
C ARG A 106 -4.03 3.67 -12.79
N ARG A 107 -3.13 4.60 -12.44
CA ARG A 107 -3.36 6.05 -12.36
C ARG A 107 -4.51 6.47 -11.44
N GLN A 108 -4.84 5.65 -10.45
CA GLN A 108 -5.91 5.92 -9.49
C GLN A 108 -5.50 5.56 -8.08
N LEU A 109 -5.92 6.39 -7.12
CA LEU A 109 -5.90 6.09 -5.69
C LEU A 109 -7.35 6.13 -5.18
N LEU A 110 -7.82 5.03 -4.62
CA LEU A 110 -9.13 4.94 -3.97
C LEU A 110 -8.88 4.85 -2.46
N LEU A 111 -9.22 5.87 -1.70
CA LEU A 111 -8.79 6.01 -0.30
C LEU A 111 -10.00 6.24 0.62
N HIS A 112 -10.08 5.44 1.67
CA HIS A 112 -11.05 5.66 2.75
C HIS A 112 -10.44 6.58 3.81
N HIS A 113 -11.02 7.75 4.02
CA HIS A 113 -10.53 8.75 4.96
C HIS A 113 -11.47 8.92 6.14
N HIS A 114 -10.97 8.69 7.34
CA HIS A 114 -11.74 8.78 8.59
C HIS A 114 -11.77 10.18 9.22
N GLY A 115 -11.32 11.19 8.49
CA GLY A 115 -11.14 12.54 9.01
C GLY A 115 -9.71 12.80 9.50
N GLY A 116 -9.43 14.02 9.89
CA GLY A 116 -8.11 14.49 10.30
C GLY A 116 -7.41 15.34 9.24
N PRO A 117 -6.27 15.96 9.60
CA PRO A 117 -5.54 16.84 8.70
C PRO A 117 -4.87 16.03 7.57
N PRO A 118 -4.76 16.60 6.35
CA PRO A 118 -4.06 15.96 5.23
C PRO A 118 -2.61 15.56 5.55
N ALA A 119 -1.93 16.33 6.40
CA ALA A 119 -0.56 16.05 6.84
C ALA A 119 -0.47 14.98 7.96
N ALA A 120 -1.57 14.31 8.34
CA ALA A 120 -1.53 13.26 9.35
C ALA A 120 -0.58 12.13 8.92
N ARG A 121 0.26 11.65 9.84
CA ARG A 121 1.29 10.63 9.58
C ARG A 121 0.71 9.38 8.91
N ASP A 122 -0.41 8.88 9.41
CA ASP A 122 -1.03 7.66 8.88
C ASP A 122 -1.65 7.87 7.50
N TRP A 123 -2.13 9.08 7.22
CA TRP A 123 -2.60 9.45 5.89
C TRP A 123 -1.45 9.55 4.88
N LEU A 124 -0.33 10.17 5.25
CA LEU A 124 0.89 10.20 4.45
C LEU A 124 1.40 8.79 4.13
N ARG A 125 1.41 7.91 5.15
CA ARG A 125 1.79 6.51 4.98
C ARG A 125 0.86 5.81 3.98
N LEU A 126 -0.47 5.95 4.14
CA LEU A 126 -1.46 5.35 3.24
C LEU A 126 -1.26 5.82 1.80
N VAL A 127 -1.17 7.14 1.57
CA VAL A 127 -0.94 7.69 0.23
C VAL A 127 0.36 7.17 -0.38
N ALA A 128 1.44 7.07 0.41
CA ALA A 128 2.72 6.56 -0.06
C ALA A 128 2.66 5.07 -0.42
N HIS A 129 1.96 4.26 0.38
CA HIS A 129 1.72 2.85 0.12
C HIS A 129 0.97 2.65 -1.20
N GLU A 130 -0.19 3.30 -1.35
CA GLU A 130 -1.04 3.14 -2.53
C GLU A 130 -0.40 3.73 -3.80
N LEU A 131 0.32 4.84 -3.68
CA LEU A 131 1.03 5.41 -4.83
C LEU A 131 2.21 4.52 -5.26
N THR A 132 2.80 3.77 -4.33
CA THR A 132 3.80 2.75 -4.69
C THR A 132 3.17 1.62 -5.51
N HIS A 133 1.95 1.18 -5.19
CA HIS A 133 1.22 0.23 -6.05
C HIS A 133 0.95 0.79 -7.44
N VAL A 134 0.58 2.06 -7.55
CA VAL A 134 0.46 2.71 -8.87
C VAL A 134 1.77 2.63 -9.65
N ALA A 135 2.91 2.93 -9.01
CA ALA A 135 4.23 2.83 -9.66
C ALA A 135 4.57 1.37 -10.06
N GLN A 136 4.26 0.38 -9.24
CA GLN A 136 4.43 -1.04 -9.55
C GLN A 136 3.63 -1.46 -10.79
N ILE A 137 2.38 -1.00 -10.89
CA ILE A 137 1.50 -1.28 -12.03
C ILE A 137 2.05 -0.65 -13.32
N GLU A 138 2.55 0.58 -13.27
CA GLU A 138 3.19 1.24 -14.41
C GLU A 138 4.48 0.49 -14.83
N LEU A 139 5.33 0.10 -13.88
CA LEU A 139 6.54 -0.68 -14.14
C LEU A 139 6.23 -2.05 -14.76
N ALA A 140 5.24 -2.76 -14.23
CA ALA A 140 4.84 -4.09 -14.71
C ALA A 140 3.95 -4.06 -15.96
N GLN A 141 3.47 -2.88 -16.38
CA GLN A 141 2.48 -2.69 -17.44
C GLN A 141 1.22 -3.57 -17.23
N GLY A 142 0.77 -3.72 -15.98
CA GLY A 142 -0.41 -4.48 -15.62
C GLY A 142 -0.46 -4.87 -14.15
N GLU A 143 -1.63 -5.33 -13.72
CA GLU A 143 -1.93 -5.70 -12.33
C GLU A 143 -1.77 -7.21 -12.09
N GLY A 144 -1.50 -7.61 -10.84
CA GLY A 144 -1.68 -8.98 -10.32
C GLY A 144 -0.70 -10.05 -10.81
N ARG A 145 0.43 -9.66 -11.42
CA ARG A 145 1.43 -10.62 -11.93
C ARG A 145 2.64 -10.81 -11.01
N ALA A 146 2.81 -9.95 -10.03
CA ALA A 146 3.93 -9.98 -9.11
C ALA A 146 3.68 -10.93 -7.93
N GLU A 147 4.76 -11.30 -7.22
CA GLU A 147 4.66 -11.86 -5.88
C GLU A 147 3.93 -10.86 -4.99
N GLN A 148 2.75 -11.25 -4.44
CA GLN A 148 1.91 -10.34 -3.67
C GLN A 148 2.62 -9.85 -2.40
N TRP A 149 3.26 -10.75 -1.64
CA TRP A 149 4.02 -10.37 -0.45
C TRP A 149 5.13 -9.36 -0.76
N LEU A 150 5.75 -9.45 -1.95
CA LEU A 150 6.81 -8.53 -2.37
C LEU A 150 6.24 -7.17 -2.79
N ALA A 151 5.08 -7.17 -3.46
CA ALA A 151 4.38 -5.95 -3.83
C ALA A 151 3.96 -5.16 -2.58
N GLU A 152 3.33 -5.83 -1.61
CA GLU A 152 2.92 -5.23 -0.34
C GLU A 152 4.13 -4.80 0.51
N GLY A 153 5.14 -5.65 0.62
CA GLY A 153 6.35 -5.34 1.37
C GLY A 153 7.14 -4.15 0.79
N MET A 154 7.17 -4.01 -0.53
CA MET A 154 7.76 -2.84 -1.19
C MET A 154 6.93 -1.58 -0.92
N ALA A 155 5.60 -1.68 -0.95
CA ALA A 155 4.72 -0.55 -0.67
C ALA A 155 4.87 -0.07 0.78
N GLU A 156 4.91 -0.99 1.76
CA GLU A 156 5.20 -0.66 3.17
C GLU A 156 6.59 -0.04 3.35
N TRP A 157 7.62 -0.64 2.75
CA TRP A 157 8.99 -0.13 2.86
C TRP A 157 9.13 1.28 2.26
N ALA A 158 8.54 1.51 1.08
CA ALA A 158 8.54 2.81 0.43
C ALA A 158 7.75 3.85 1.25
N ALA A 159 6.61 3.47 1.83
CA ALA A 159 5.84 4.34 2.71
C ALA A 159 6.65 4.75 3.96
N PHE A 160 7.35 3.81 4.61
CA PHE A 160 8.23 4.14 5.73
C PHE A 160 9.42 5.00 5.31
N LYS A 161 9.95 4.79 4.10
CA LYS A 161 11.02 5.64 3.57
C LYS A 161 10.55 7.07 3.32
N VAL A 162 9.32 7.26 2.84
CA VAL A 162 8.69 8.59 2.72
C VAL A 162 8.58 9.24 4.09
N LEU A 163 8.09 8.54 5.12
CA LEU A 163 7.99 9.07 6.48
C LEU A 163 9.37 9.41 7.06
N GLU A 164 10.40 8.59 6.82
CA GLU A 164 11.78 8.87 7.23
C GLU A 164 12.30 10.14 6.57
N ARG A 165 12.08 10.30 5.26
CA ARG A 165 12.46 11.51 4.53
C ARG A 165 11.81 12.78 5.06
N LEU A 166 10.59 12.65 5.59
CA LEU A 166 9.83 13.75 6.21
C LEU A 166 10.16 13.96 7.70
N GLY A 167 11.06 13.17 8.27
CA GLY A 167 11.42 13.26 9.70
C GLY A 167 10.35 12.78 10.67
N LEU A 168 9.40 11.96 10.20
CA LEU A 168 8.26 11.46 10.99
C LEU A 168 8.50 10.08 11.59
N ASP A 169 9.52 9.38 11.09
CA ASP A 169 9.82 8.00 11.46
C ASP A 169 11.23 7.62 11.01
N THR A 170 11.68 6.42 11.35
CA THR A 170 12.91 5.84 10.77
C THR A 170 12.67 4.39 10.35
N LEU A 171 13.35 3.94 9.29
CA LEU A 171 13.33 2.53 8.90
C LEU A 171 13.85 1.61 10.01
N ALA A 172 14.78 2.10 10.84
CA ALA A 172 15.31 1.35 11.98
C ALA A 172 14.24 1.10 13.05
N GLU A 173 13.47 2.13 13.43
CA GLU A 173 12.34 2.01 14.36
C GLU A 173 11.24 1.11 13.80
N ARG A 174 10.91 1.28 12.52
CA ARG A 174 9.89 0.42 11.87
C ARG A 174 10.31 -1.04 11.83
N ARG A 175 11.58 -1.33 11.55
CA ARG A 175 12.12 -2.69 11.59
C ARG A 175 12.04 -3.28 13.01
N ALA A 176 12.44 -2.52 14.01
CA ALA A 176 12.37 -2.97 15.40
C ALA A 176 10.92 -3.26 15.83
N ALA A 177 9.98 -2.38 15.49
CA ALA A 177 8.56 -2.57 15.75
C ALA A 177 8.00 -3.80 15.02
N ALA A 178 8.34 -3.99 13.73
CA ALA A 178 7.91 -5.15 12.95
C ALA A 178 8.42 -6.47 13.56
N LEU A 179 9.70 -6.52 13.93
CA LEU A 179 10.27 -7.69 14.61
C LEU A 179 9.56 -8.01 15.93
N ALA A 180 9.21 -6.98 16.70
CA ALA A 180 8.46 -7.17 17.94
C ALA A 180 7.07 -7.77 17.68
N HIS A 181 6.38 -7.30 16.64
CA HIS A 181 5.05 -7.82 16.27
C HIS A 181 5.07 -9.27 15.78
N VAL A 182 6.07 -9.66 14.98
CA VAL A 182 6.11 -11.01 14.40
C VAL A 182 6.82 -12.05 15.26
N ARG A 183 7.31 -11.69 16.45
CA ARG A 183 8.11 -12.56 17.31
C ARG A 183 7.49 -13.94 17.54
N ASP A 184 6.19 -13.96 17.82
CA ASP A 184 5.43 -15.18 18.12
C ASP A 184 4.58 -15.68 16.95
N HIS A 185 4.86 -15.16 15.74
CA HIS A 185 4.07 -15.50 14.56
C HIS A 185 4.17 -17.01 14.23
N PRO A 186 3.03 -17.70 13.96
CA PRO A 186 3.02 -19.13 13.69
C PRO A 186 3.98 -19.55 12.58
N ALA A 187 4.01 -18.84 11.47
CA ALA A 187 4.88 -19.15 10.34
C ALA A 187 6.38 -19.18 10.70
N LEU A 188 6.82 -18.35 11.66
CA LEU A 188 8.21 -18.33 12.14
C LEU A 188 8.48 -19.46 13.11
N ARG A 189 7.52 -19.80 13.99
CA ARG A 189 7.63 -20.95 14.91
C ARG A 189 7.65 -22.27 14.15
N GLU A 190 6.81 -22.42 13.14
CA GLU A 190 6.73 -23.60 12.27
C GLU A 190 7.83 -23.63 11.21
N ARG A 191 8.63 -22.56 11.10
CA ARG A 191 9.68 -22.36 10.09
C ARG A 191 9.17 -22.53 8.66
N ARG A 192 7.98 -22.01 8.40
CA ARG A 192 7.32 -22.10 7.09
C ARG A 192 6.59 -20.80 6.76
N LEU A 193 7.12 -20.03 5.81
CA LEU A 193 6.45 -18.82 5.31
C LEU A 193 5.43 -19.15 4.21
N ASP A 194 5.70 -20.18 3.41
CA ASP A 194 4.91 -20.59 2.25
C ASP A 194 4.81 -19.44 1.23
N LEU A 195 5.98 -18.96 0.80
CA LEU A 195 6.06 -17.80 -0.10
C LEU A 195 5.39 -18.04 -1.44
N ASP A 196 5.31 -19.29 -1.89
CA ASP A 196 4.59 -19.65 -3.11
C ASP A 196 3.09 -19.32 -2.99
N TRP A 197 2.46 -19.68 -1.88
CA TRP A 197 1.08 -19.36 -1.59
C TRP A 197 0.90 -17.86 -1.29
N LEU A 198 1.77 -17.30 -0.45
CA LEU A 198 1.76 -15.89 -0.05
C LEU A 198 2.03 -14.94 -1.24
N GLY A 199 2.67 -15.44 -2.28
CA GLY A 199 2.91 -14.73 -3.54
C GLY A 199 1.66 -14.55 -4.39
N THR A 200 0.55 -15.23 -4.06
CA THR A 200 -0.73 -15.05 -4.76
C THR A 200 -1.63 -14.05 -4.01
N PRO A 201 -2.47 -13.26 -4.72
CA PRO A 201 -3.44 -12.38 -4.06
C PRO A 201 -4.38 -13.14 -3.11
N ARG A 202 -4.78 -14.36 -3.47
CA ARG A 202 -5.64 -15.21 -2.65
C ARG A 202 -4.92 -15.68 -1.38
N GLY A 203 -3.68 -16.11 -1.51
CA GLY A 203 -2.88 -16.58 -0.36
C GLY A 203 -2.57 -15.47 0.62
N PHE A 204 -2.21 -14.29 0.11
CA PHE A 204 -1.97 -13.11 0.94
C PHE A 204 -3.24 -12.70 1.71
N THR A 205 -4.39 -12.59 1.01
CA THR A 205 -5.68 -12.28 1.66
C THR A 205 -6.07 -13.34 2.67
N ALA A 206 -5.90 -14.64 2.38
CA ALA A 206 -6.23 -15.71 3.31
C ALA A 206 -5.40 -15.62 4.60
N ARG A 207 -4.10 -15.36 4.50
CA ARG A 207 -3.22 -15.17 5.66
C ARG A 207 -3.61 -13.92 6.45
N HIS A 208 -3.85 -12.82 5.78
CA HIS A 208 -4.32 -11.59 6.38
C HIS A 208 -5.58 -11.78 7.25
N LEU A 209 -6.54 -12.58 6.76
CA LEU A 209 -7.77 -12.84 7.49
C LEU A 209 -7.60 -13.86 8.64
N SER A 210 -6.68 -14.82 8.52
CA SER A 210 -6.50 -15.88 9.51
C SER A 210 -5.47 -15.56 10.61
N GLU A 211 -4.41 -14.84 10.27
CA GLU A 211 -3.27 -14.59 11.16
C GLU A 211 -3.15 -13.11 11.59
N GLY A 212 -3.97 -12.24 11.00
CA GLY A 212 -3.99 -10.80 11.28
C GLY A 212 -3.39 -9.96 10.15
N SER A 213 -4.00 -8.79 9.99
CA SER A 213 -3.59 -7.82 8.98
C SER A 213 -2.20 -7.29 9.26
N LEU A 214 -1.97 -6.82 10.49
CA LEU A 214 -0.72 -6.20 10.88
C LEU A 214 0.45 -7.16 10.73
N GLU A 215 0.31 -8.38 11.22
CA GLU A 215 1.35 -9.41 11.21
C GLU A 215 1.74 -9.78 9.77
N THR A 216 0.78 -9.94 8.88
CA THR A 216 1.02 -10.29 7.46
C THR A 216 1.80 -9.18 6.75
N TYR A 217 1.41 -7.92 6.94
CA TYR A 217 2.13 -6.77 6.34
C TYR A 217 3.51 -6.56 6.97
N GLN A 218 3.67 -6.77 8.29
CA GLN A 218 4.98 -6.67 8.93
C GLN A 218 5.95 -7.77 8.46
N LEU A 219 5.47 -8.99 8.24
CA LEU A 219 6.29 -10.05 7.63
C LEU A 219 6.70 -9.68 6.19
N ALA A 220 5.77 -9.21 5.36
CA ALA A 220 6.05 -8.77 4.00
C ALA A 220 7.10 -7.64 3.99
N PHE A 221 6.96 -6.65 4.88
CA PHE A 221 7.93 -5.58 5.07
C PHE A 221 9.33 -6.13 5.45
N LEU A 222 9.42 -7.00 6.45
CA LEU A 222 10.70 -7.54 6.93
C LEU A 222 11.41 -8.38 5.87
N MET A 223 10.68 -9.19 5.11
CA MET A 223 11.24 -9.98 4.01
C MET A 223 11.76 -9.07 2.89
N THR A 224 11.02 -8.03 2.56
CA THR A 224 11.41 -7.05 1.54
C THR A 224 12.57 -6.18 2.02
N ASP A 225 12.58 -5.73 3.27
CA ASP A 225 13.71 -5.00 3.86
C ASP A 225 14.99 -5.84 3.85
N TYR A 226 14.87 -7.15 4.11
CA TYR A 226 15.99 -8.07 4.02
C TYR A 226 16.54 -8.16 2.59
N LEU A 227 15.67 -8.29 1.58
CA LEU A 227 16.04 -8.24 0.17
C LEU A 227 16.75 -6.94 -0.19
N ILE A 228 16.18 -5.79 0.19
CA ILE A 228 16.74 -4.47 -0.10
C ILE A 228 18.14 -4.29 0.52
N ARG A 229 18.34 -4.74 1.75
CA ARG A 229 19.65 -4.67 2.41
C ARG A 229 20.72 -5.52 1.73
N ARG A 230 20.33 -6.58 1.03
CA ARG A 230 21.27 -7.46 0.30
C ARG A 230 21.51 -7.02 -1.14
N GLN A 231 20.48 -6.59 -1.84
CA GLN A 231 20.51 -6.39 -3.28
C GLN A 231 20.38 -4.92 -3.69
N GLY A 232 20.07 -4.04 -2.73
CA GLY A 232 19.70 -2.66 -3.01
C GLY A 232 18.24 -2.51 -3.47
N PHE A 233 17.69 -1.32 -3.26
CA PHE A 233 16.29 -1.03 -3.63
C PHE A 233 16.04 -1.17 -5.14
N ALA A 234 17.02 -0.82 -6.00
CA ALA A 234 16.88 -0.84 -7.45
C ALA A 234 16.48 -2.22 -8.03
N SER A 235 16.78 -3.31 -7.30
CA SER A 235 16.37 -4.67 -7.70
C SER A 235 14.85 -4.87 -7.75
N LEU A 236 14.09 -4.14 -6.93
CA LEU A 236 12.63 -4.22 -6.88
C LEU A 236 11.96 -3.63 -8.14
N PRO A 237 12.22 -2.37 -8.54
CA PRO A 237 11.71 -1.85 -9.82
C PRO A 237 12.11 -2.73 -11.01
N GLU A 238 13.32 -3.31 -11.01
CA GLU A 238 13.76 -4.21 -12.10
C GLU A 238 12.96 -5.51 -12.13
N TYR A 239 12.55 -6.05 -10.98
CA TYR A 239 11.65 -7.18 -10.90
C TYR A 239 10.31 -6.87 -11.62
N PHE A 240 9.66 -5.73 -11.30
CA PHE A 240 8.42 -5.32 -11.94
C PHE A 240 8.58 -5.06 -13.45
N ARG A 241 9.67 -4.43 -13.89
CA ARG A 241 9.99 -4.27 -15.32
C ARG A 241 10.18 -5.63 -16.01
N GLY A 242 10.67 -6.63 -15.28
CA GLY A 242 10.79 -8.00 -15.77
C GLY A 242 9.44 -8.60 -16.17
N LEU A 243 8.40 -8.34 -15.36
CA LEU A 243 7.02 -8.79 -15.63
C LEU A 243 6.44 -8.13 -16.90
N ALA A 244 6.73 -6.83 -17.13
CA ALA A 244 6.34 -6.15 -18.37
C ALA A 244 6.96 -6.82 -19.62
N ARG A 245 8.14 -7.43 -19.49
CA ARG A 245 8.83 -8.17 -20.55
C ARG A 245 8.36 -9.63 -20.70
N GLY A 246 7.23 -9.99 -20.09
CA GLY A 246 6.60 -11.31 -20.23
C GLY A 246 7.15 -12.40 -19.31
N ARG A 247 8.01 -12.07 -18.35
CA ARG A 247 8.47 -13.06 -17.35
C ARG A 247 7.34 -13.41 -16.40
N ASP A 248 7.28 -14.65 -15.97
CA ASP A 248 6.46 -15.03 -14.84
C ASP A 248 7.09 -14.57 -13.51
N ARG A 249 6.35 -14.68 -12.40
CA ARG A 249 6.79 -14.22 -11.09
C ARG A 249 8.04 -14.93 -10.59
N TYR A 250 8.22 -16.21 -10.89
CA TYR A 250 9.38 -17.01 -10.43
C TYR A 250 10.65 -16.69 -11.23
N GLU A 251 10.52 -16.64 -12.57
CA GLU A 251 11.65 -16.25 -13.41
C GLU A 251 12.06 -14.80 -13.13
N GLY A 252 11.08 -13.91 -12.99
CA GLY A 252 11.30 -12.52 -12.60
C GLY A 252 12.07 -12.44 -11.29
N PHE A 253 11.63 -13.16 -10.25
CA PHE A 253 12.28 -13.21 -8.95
C PHE A 253 13.73 -13.72 -9.06
N ARG A 254 13.92 -14.88 -9.68
CA ARG A 254 15.24 -15.48 -9.85
C ARG A 254 16.23 -14.56 -10.57
N ARG A 255 15.79 -13.87 -11.62
CA ARG A 255 16.65 -12.94 -12.38
C ARG A 255 16.98 -11.68 -11.62
N SER A 256 16.02 -11.10 -10.90
CA SER A 256 16.19 -9.83 -10.20
C SER A 256 16.98 -9.99 -8.89
N PHE A 257 16.85 -11.14 -8.23
CA PHE A 257 17.45 -11.38 -6.91
C PHE A 257 18.54 -12.46 -6.90
N GLY A 258 18.85 -13.05 -8.06
CA GLY A 258 19.98 -13.99 -8.22
C GLY A 258 19.72 -15.37 -7.63
N GLN A 259 18.53 -15.68 -7.10
CA GLN A 259 18.19 -16.96 -6.47
C GLN A 259 16.73 -17.33 -6.67
N PRO A 260 16.38 -18.65 -6.66
CA PRO A 260 14.99 -19.10 -6.67
C PRO A 260 14.23 -18.68 -5.40
N LEU A 261 12.90 -18.52 -5.52
CA LEU A 261 12.01 -18.12 -4.41
C LEU A 261 12.15 -19.05 -3.19
N GLY A 262 12.21 -20.38 -3.39
CA GLY A 262 12.35 -21.33 -2.26
C GLY A 262 13.72 -21.29 -1.57
N GLU A 263 14.78 -20.84 -2.24
CA GLU A 263 16.07 -20.58 -1.58
C GLU A 263 15.98 -19.32 -0.72
N PHE A 264 15.37 -18.28 -1.25
CA PHE A 264 15.12 -17.06 -0.49
C PHE A 264 14.27 -17.33 0.74
N GLU A 265 13.21 -18.15 0.63
CA GLU A 265 12.38 -18.52 1.78
C GLU A 265 13.19 -19.11 2.92
N ARG A 266 14.04 -20.11 2.63
CA ARG A 266 14.92 -20.72 3.64
C ARG A 266 15.86 -19.70 4.28
N GLU A 267 16.46 -18.87 3.47
CA GLU A 267 17.43 -17.87 3.91
C GLU A 267 16.79 -16.79 4.80
N VAL A 268 15.63 -16.24 4.42
CA VAL A 268 14.95 -15.22 5.21
C VAL A 268 14.40 -15.80 6.52
N LEU A 269 13.94 -17.06 6.52
CA LEU A 269 13.56 -17.76 7.75
C LEU A 269 14.73 -17.93 8.71
N GLU A 270 15.92 -18.31 8.23
CA GLU A 270 17.13 -18.38 9.04
C GLU A 270 17.51 -17.00 9.61
N HIS A 271 17.42 -15.97 8.77
CA HIS A 271 17.68 -14.60 9.20
C HIS A 271 16.73 -14.16 10.30
N LEU A 272 15.41 -14.26 10.08
CA LEU A 272 14.39 -13.86 11.05
C LEU A 272 14.52 -14.67 12.35
N SER A 273 14.75 -15.98 12.26
CA SER A 273 14.97 -16.83 13.44
C SER A 273 16.21 -16.42 14.26
N ARG A 274 17.21 -15.82 13.62
CA ARG A 274 18.44 -15.36 14.31
C ARG A 274 18.20 -14.02 14.99
N VAL A 275 17.51 -13.08 14.33
CA VAL A 275 17.33 -11.73 14.88
C VAL A 275 16.21 -11.65 15.93
N LEU A 276 15.38 -12.68 16.03
CA LEU A 276 14.30 -12.78 17.03
C LEU A 276 14.71 -13.51 18.32
N ARG A 277 15.90 -14.11 18.36
CA ARG A 277 16.47 -14.71 19.57
C ARG A 277 17.02 -13.64 20.51
#